data_983c606abfcae20df3ed4ce31b78e912
#
_entry.id   983c606abfcae20df3ed4ce31b78e912
#
_cell.length_a   1.000
_cell.length_b   1.000
_cell.length_c   1.000
_cell.angle_alpha   90.00
_cell.angle_beta   90.00
_cell.angle_gamma   90.00
#
_symmetry.space_group_name_H-M   'P 1'
#
loop_
_entity.id
_entity.type
_entity.pdbx_description
1 polymer ?
#
loop_
_entity_poly.entity_id
_entity_poly.type
_entity_poly.pdbx_seq_one_letter_code
_entity_poly.pdbx_strand_id
1 'polypeptide(L)'
;MGKRVLVVGGVAGGASAAARVRRLDADASIIIFERGEHVSFSNCSLPYYLSRTVEDKDWLVLMTPEGFKASYDIEVRVNNEVYGIDRERQVVQVRDSVSGREYEEAYDELVLSPGSYPIRPKSIEGVSLPHVFTVRNVNDIAKLDQYVSREEIRNVVVIGGGFIGLEVAENLKTAGKHVAVAEAADQIMTPFDYDMAQILQKELYDQGVELAVGDGVKAIAGDKVVLNSGRELPCDAVVLSIGVLPETGLARQAGLELGET
;
A
#
# COMPACT_ATOMS: atom_id res chain seq x y z
N MET A 1 -8.67 36.16 8.74
CA MET A 1 -7.80 34.98 8.87
C MET A 1 -8.34 33.91 7.92
N GLY A 2 -7.48 33.29 7.11
CA GLY A 2 -7.86 32.17 6.27
C GLY A 2 -8.33 30.98 7.11
N LYS A 3 -9.09 30.07 6.48
CA LYS A 3 -9.55 28.85 7.14
C LYS A 3 -8.36 27.94 7.52
N ARG A 4 -8.51 27.23 8.64
CA ARG A 4 -7.58 26.19 9.04
C ARG A 4 -8.08 24.85 8.52
N VAL A 5 -7.35 24.28 7.57
CA VAL A 5 -7.68 23.03 6.89
C VAL A 5 -6.69 21.95 7.31
N LEU A 6 -7.19 20.90 7.94
CA LEU A 6 -6.39 19.72 8.25
C LEU A 6 -6.67 18.60 7.26
N VAL A 7 -5.63 17.88 6.87
CA VAL A 7 -5.70 16.74 5.95
C VAL A 7 -5.08 15.52 6.62
N VAL A 8 -5.85 14.46 6.76
CA VAL A 8 -5.39 13.20 7.33
C VAL A 8 -5.05 12.22 6.21
N GLY A 9 -3.78 11.85 6.12
CA GLY A 9 -3.20 11.06 5.02
C GLY A 9 -2.58 11.94 3.94
N GLY A 10 -1.30 11.75 3.68
CA GLY A 10 -0.47 12.65 2.86
C GLY A 10 -0.07 12.07 1.50
N VAL A 11 -0.73 11.01 0.99
CA VAL A 11 -0.38 10.44 -0.31
C VAL A 11 -1.31 10.98 -1.40
N ALA A 12 -1.78 10.19 -2.34
CA ALA A 12 -2.47 10.67 -3.54
C ALA A 12 -3.67 11.58 -3.25
N GLY A 13 -4.65 11.11 -2.45
CA GLY A 13 -5.87 11.86 -2.19
C GLY A 13 -5.62 13.13 -1.35
N GLY A 14 -4.94 12.98 -0.21
CA GLY A 14 -4.71 14.09 0.71
C GLY A 14 -3.77 15.15 0.16
N ALA A 15 -2.65 14.75 -0.43
CA ALA A 15 -1.71 15.67 -1.08
C ALA A 15 -2.37 16.49 -2.20
N SER A 16 -3.18 15.81 -3.05
CA SER A 16 -3.93 16.47 -4.13
C SER A 16 -4.99 17.43 -3.60
N ALA A 17 -5.71 17.02 -2.55
CA ALA A 17 -6.72 17.87 -1.90
C ALA A 17 -6.06 19.12 -1.29
N ALA A 18 -4.98 18.96 -0.53
CA ALA A 18 -4.25 20.06 0.08
C ALA A 18 -3.73 21.06 -0.96
N ALA A 19 -3.10 20.57 -2.04
CA ALA A 19 -2.65 21.40 -3.14
C ALA A 19 -3.81 22.10 -3.86
N ARG A 20 -4.99 21.46 -3.96
CA ARG A 20 -6.17 22.08 -4.54
C ARG A 20 -6.75 23.16 -3.62
N VAL A 21 -6.82 22.93 -2.33
CA VAL A 21 -7.25 23.95 -1.34
C VAL A 21 -6.37 25.18 -1.47
N ARG A 22 -5.04 25.04 -1.47
CA ARG A 22 -4.10 26.19 -1.61
C ARG A 22 -4.36 27.00 -2.87
N ARG A 23 -4.67 26.35 -3.99
CA ARG A 23 -4.97 27.06 -5.26
C ARG A 23 -6.29 27.82 -5.25
N LEU A 24 -7.24 27.41 -4.39
CA LEU A 24 -8.56 28.05 -4.24
C LEU A 24 -8.60 29.09 -3.13
N ASP A 25 -7.77 28.94 -2.10
CA ASP A 25 -7.68 29.84 -0.95
C ASP A 25 -6.20 30.03 -0.57
N ALA A 26 -5.65 31.18 -0.99
CA ALA A 26 -4.26 31.53 -0.74
C ALA A 26 -3.97 31.80 0.74
N ASP A 27 -4.99 32.19 1.51
CA ASP A 27 -4.89 32.56 2.93
C ASP A 27 -5.12 31.38 3.88
N ALA A 28 -5.55 30.22 3.37
CA ALA A 28 -5.80 29.05 4.21
C ALA A 28 -4.52 28.57 4.91
N SER A 29 -4.62 28.22 6.19
CA SER A 29 -3.59 27.48 6.91
C SER A 29 -3.82 25.99 6.70
N ILE A 30 -2.89 25.29 6.04
CA ILE A 30 -3.05 23.88 5.66
C ILE A 30 -2.00 23.01 6.33
N ILE A 31 -2.44 21.97 7.03
CA ILE A 31 -1.56 20.97 7.66
C ILE A 31 -1.95 19.59 7.17
N ILE A 32 -0.97 18.82 6.67
CA ILE A 32 -1.12 17.40 6.34
C ILE A 32 -0.52 16.58 7.48
N PHE A 33 -1.28 15.61 7.99
CA PHE A 33 -0.80 14.59 8.92
C PHE A 33 -0.61 13.28 8.17
N GLU A 34 0.59 12.75 8.21
CA GLU A 34 0.93 11.46 7.64
C GLU A 34 1.52 10.56 8.74
N ARG A 35 0.91 9.38 8.96
CA ARG A 35 1.37 8.45 9.99
C ARG A 35 2.70 7.77 9.66
N GLY A 36 3.02 7.67 8.35
CA GLY A 36 4.28 7.12 7.87
C GLY A 36 5.40 8.15 7.76
N GLU A 37 6.58 7.67 7.39
CA GLU A 37 7.78 8.50 7.20
C GLU A 37 7.75 9.28 5.89
N HIS A 38 6.96 8.83 4.90
CA HIS A 38 6.96 9.39 3.55
C HIS A 38 5.58 9.93 3.19
N VAL A 39 5.55 11.19 2.75
CA VAL A 39 4.42 11.85 2.14
C VAL A 39 4.54 11.80 0.61
N SER A 40 3.44 11.89 -0.12
CA SER A 40 3.43 12.05 -1.59
C SER A 40 4.33 11.07 -2.34
N PHE A 41 4.28 9.80 -2.00
CA PHE A 41 5.00 8.77 -2.75
C PHE A 41 4.13 8.14 -3.84
N SER A 42 4.78 7.62 -4.89
CA SER A 42 4.14 6.94 -6.00
C SER A 42 3.82 5.49 -5.64
N ASN A 43 2.56 5.21 -5.28
CA ASN A 43 2.11 3.84 -4.98
C ASN A 43 2.32 2.89 -6.17
N CYS A 44 2.02 3.35 -7.39
CA CYS A 44 2.12 2.53 -8.59
C CYS A 44 3.57 2.24 -9.01
N SER A 45 4.54 3.03 -8.52
CA SER A 45 5.96 2.82 -8.84
C SER A 45 6.66 1.88 -7.86
N LEU A 46 6.02 1.50 -6.75
CA LEU A 46 6.63 0.64 -5.73
C LEU A 46 7.17 -0.68 -6.30
N PRO A 47 6.42 -1.46 -7.10
CA PRO A 47 6.92 -2.72 -7.65
C PRO A 47 8.16 -2.55 -8.53
N TYR A 48 8.27 -1.45 -9.26
CA TYR A 48 9.37 -1.18 -10.19
C TYR A 48 10.72 -0.92 -9.51
N TYR A 49 10.71 -0.73 -8.20
CA TYR A 49 11.93 -0.69 -7.40
C TYR A 49 12.60 -2.07 -7.31
N LEU A 50 11.84 -3.17 -7.33
CA LEU A 50 12.36 -4.53 -7.30
C LEU A 50 13.19 -4.88 -8.54
N SER A 51 12.76 -4.42 -9.72
CA SER A 51 13.46 -4.65 -11.00
C SER A 51 14.57 -3.65 -11.29
N ARG A 52 14.76 -2.65 -10.43
CA ARG A 52 15.67 -1.50 -10.69
C ARG A 52 15.24 -0.61 -11.85
N THR A 53 13.98 -0.72 -12.33
CA THR A 53 13.40 0.29 -13.23
C THR A 53 13.31 1.64 -12.53
N VAL A 54 13.01 1.66 -11.23
CA VAL A 54 13.28 2.76 -10.31
C VAL A 54 14.56 2.39 -9.55
N GLU A 55 15.66 3.06 -9.87
CA GLU A 55 16.99 2.72 -9.36
C GLU A 55 17.19 3.16 -7.91
N ASP A 56 16.66 4.33 -7.55
CA ASP A 56 16.79 4.91 -6.23
C ASP A 56 15.42 4.95 -5.51
N LYS A 57 15.40 4.47 -4.28
CA LYS A 57 14.21 4.50 -3.42
C LYS A 57 13.66 5.93 -3.24
N ASP A 58 14.53 6.92 -3.21
CA ASP A 58 14.13 8.31 -3.00
C ASP A 58 13.31 8.87 -4.18
N TRP A 59 13.45 8.28 -5.39
CA TRP A 59 12.61 8.63 -6.55
C TRP A 59 11.15 8.17 -6.42
N LEU A 60 10.87 7.27 -5.48
CA LEU A 60 9.50 6.91 -5.14
C LEU A 60 8.75 8.05 -4.45
N VAL A 61 9.46 8.99 -3.80
CA VAL A 61 8.89 10.14 -3.09
C VAL A 61 8.83 11.32 -4.04
N LEU A 62 7.61 11.67 -4.45
CA LEU A 62 7.39 12.74 -5.45
C LEU A 62 7.58 14.14 -4.86
N MET A 63 7.33 14.29 -3.55
CA MET A 63 7.49 15.56 -2.85
C MET A 63 7.73 15.32 -1.36
N THR A 64 8.72 16.05 -0.81
CA THR A 64 9.05 16.02 0.62
C THR A 64 8.23 17.03 1.42
N PRO A 65 8.20 16.97 2.77
CA PRO A 65 7.61 18.00 3.62
C PRO A 65 8.12 19.41 3.31
N GLU A 66 9.43 19.56 3.10
CA GLU A 66 10.08 20.81 2.73
C GLU A 66 9.63 21.31 1.36
N GLY A 67 9.46 20.38 0.40
CA GLY A 67 8.95 20.68 -0.93
C GLY A 67 7.50 21.21 -0.89
N PHE A 68 6.64 20.61 -0.05
CA PHE A 68 5.27 21.11 0.18
C PHE A 68 5.29 22.51 0.78
N LYS A 69 6.16 22.77 1.76
CA LYS A 69 6.31 24.10 2.37
C LYS A 69 6.79 25.13 1.37
N ALA A 70 7.82 24.81 0.60
CA ALA A 70 8.41 25.73 -0.37
C ALA A 70 7.48 26.06 -1.56
N SER A 71 6.79 25.04 -2.10
CA SER A 71 5.99 25.18 -3.32
C SER A 71 4.55 25.63 -3.08
N TYR A 72 3.98 25.24 -1.92
CA TYR A 72 2.55 25.42 -1.63
C TYR A 72 2.28 26.10 -0.30
N ASP A 73 3.30 26.43 0.50
CA ASP A 73 3.12 26.89 1.88
C ASP A 73 2.21 25.97 2.71
N ILE A 74 2.35 24.65 2.52
CA ILE A 74 1.63 23.61 3.27
C ILE A 74 2.58 23.01 4.30
N GLU A 75 2.15 22.95 5.55
CA GLU A 75 2.86 22.22 6.60
C GLU A 75 2.57 20.73 6.48
N VAL A 76 3.59 19.88 6.54
CA VAL A 76 3.45 18.42 6.55
C VAL A 76 4.12 17.86 7.78
N ARG A 77 3.36 17.08 8.56
CA ARG A 77 3.86 16.36 9.73
C ARG A 77 3.84 14.87 9.45
N VAL A 78 4.98 14.33 9.05
CA VAL A 78 5.21 12.88 8.93
C VAL A 78 5.40 12.25 10.31
N ASN A 79 5.19 10.93 10.42
CA ASN A 79 5.21 10.20 11.69
C ASN A 79 4.20 10.73 12.72
N ASN A 80 3.15 11.41 12.26
CA ASN A 80 2.11 11.98 13.09
C ASN A 80 0.77 11.33 12.75
N GLU A 81 0.31 10.43 13.62
CA GLU A 81 -0.95 9.71 13.45
C GLU A 81 -2.11 10.48 14.08
N VAL A 82 -3.11 10.81 13.28
CA VAL A 82 -4.41 11.24 13.81
C VAL A 82 -5.16 9.99 14.24
N TYR A 83 -5.41 9.84 15.55
CA TYR A 83 -6.06 8.66 16.12
C TYR A 83 -7.46 8.94 16.68
N GLY A 84 -7.88 10.21 16.72
CA GLY A 84 -9.21 10.62 17.17
C GLY A 84 -9.66 11.94 16.56
N ILE A 85 -10.99 12.11 16.46
CA ILE A 85 -11.63 13.33 15.98
C ILE A 85 -12.74 13.69 16.96
N ASP A 86 -12.67 14.88 17.55
CA ASP A 86 -13.75 15.49 18.30
C ASP A 86 -14.45 16.53 17.40
N ARG A 87 -15.61 16.16 16.89
CA ARG A 87 -16.38 16.99 15.94
C ARG A 87 -17.04 18.19 16.61
N GLU A 88 -17.40 18.07 17.90
CA GLU A 88 -18.04 19.16 18.63
C GLU A 88 -17.05 20.29 18.95
N ARG A 89 -15.83 19.89 19.36
CA ARG A 89 -14.73 20.84 19.62
C ARG A 89 -13.96 21.22 18.37
N GLN A 90 -14.20 20.56 17.23
CA GLN A 90 -13.44 20.71 15.98
C GLN A 90 -11.93 20.55 16.18
N VAL A 91 -11.51 19.46 16.85
CA VAL A 91 -10.10 19.12 17.07
C VAL A 91 -9.83 17.69 16.63
N VAL A 92 -8.62 17.46 16.16
CA VAL A 92 -8.07 16.11 15.96
C VAL A 92 -7.07 15.80 17.08
N GLN A 93 -7.03 14.53 17.49
CA GLN A 93 -6.05 14.01 18.43
C GLN A 93 -4.92 13.36 17.66
N VAL A 94 -3.70 13.80 17.91
CA VAL A 94 -2.51 13.42 17.14
C VAL A 94 -1.47 12.80 18.06
N ARG A 95 -0.86 11.72 17.60
CA ARG A 95 0.30 11.09 18.23
C ARG A 95 1.51 11.17 17.30
N ASP A 96 2.58 11.77 17.77
CA ASP A 96 3.89 11.69 17.15
C ASP A 96 4.52 10.32 17.51
N SER A 97 4.69 9.44 16.54
CA SER A 97 5.19 8.08 16.75
C SER A 97 6.69 8.03 17.08
N VAL A 98 7.44 9.09 16.81
CA VAL A 98 8.88 9.19 17.10
C VAL A 98 9.12 9.60 18.55
N SER A 99 8.44 10.67 19.01
CA SER A 99 8.61 11.19 20.37
C SER A 99 7.63 10.58 21.38
N GLY A 100 6.55 9.94 20.91
CA GLY A 100 5.45 9.48 21.76
C GLY A 100 4.54 10.60 22.27
N ARG A 101 4.76 11.84 21.84
CA ARG A 101 3.96 13.01 22.26
C ARG A 101 2.57 12.93 21.68
N GLU A 102 1.56 13.16 22.53
CA GLU A 102 0.18 13.36 22.13
C GLU A 102 -0.20 14.83 22.25
N TYR A 103 -1.00 15.32 21.28
CA TYR A 103 -1.48 16.70 21.27
C TYR A 103 -2.77 16.82 20.47
N GLU A 104 -3.45 17.94 20.62
CA GLU A 104 -4.65 18.29 19.84
C GLU A 104 -4.33 19.40 18.82
N GLU A 105 -5.01 19.34 17.68
CA GLU A 105 -4.92 20.35 16.63
C GLU A 105 -6.33 20.75 16.20
N ALA A 106 -6.66 22.06 16.28
CA ALA A 106 -7.97 22.57 15.92
C ALA A 106 -8.10 22.75 14.39
N TYR A 107 -9.33 22.64 13.87
CA TYR A 107 -9.62 22.84 12.46
C TYR A 107 -10.95 23.57 12.23
N ASP A 108 -11.03 24.25 11.08
CA ASP A 108 -12.30 24.74 10.51
C ASP A 108 -12.86 23.70 9.53
N GLU A 109 -11.98 23.06 8.74
CA GLU A 109 -12.31 22.03 7.77
C GLU A 109 -11.36 20.84 7.91
N LEU A 110 -11.89 19.62 7.76
CA LEU A 110 -11.13 18.38 7.87
C LEU A 110 -11.32 17.51 6.63
N VAL A 111 -10.22 17.12 6.01
CA VAL A 111 -10.18 16.17 4.89
C VAL A 111 -9.66 14.83 5.39
N LEU A 112 -10.43 13.76 5.18
CA LEU A 112 -10.02 12.40 5.51
C LEU A 112 -9.60 11.65 4.26
N SER A 113 -8.32 11.29 4.17
CA SER A 113 -7.73 10.52 3.08
C SER A 113 -6.77 9.44 3.62
N PRO A 114 -7.20 8.63 4.63
CA PRO A 114 -6.31 7.71 5.34
C PRO A 114 -5.88 6.50 4.48
N GLY A 115 -6.47 6.34 3.29
CA GLY A 115 -6.15 5.27 2.36
C GLY A 115 -6.73 3.92 2.74
N SER A 116 -5.93 2.87 2.61
CA SER A 116 -6.32 1.48 2.82
C SER A 116 -5.16 0.69 3.45
N TYR A 117 -5.45 -0.53 3.90
CA TYR A 117 -4.46 -1.49 4.38
C TYR A 117 -4.62 -2.85 3.68
N PRO A 118 -3.51 -3.61 3.48
CA PRO A 118 -3.55 -4.92 2.85
C PRO A 118 -4.32 -5.93 3.68
N ILE A 119 -5.08 -6.78 3.00
CA ILE A 119 -5.78 -7.89 3.66
C ILE A 119 -4.77 -8.98 4.05
N ARG A 120 -4.79 -9.39 5.31
CA ARG A 120 -4.04 -10.55 5.84
C ARG A 120 -5.03 -11.51 6.52
N PRO A 121 -5.59 -12.50 5.78
CA PRO A 121 -6.63 -13.37 6.31
C PRO A 121 -6.07 -14.33 7.35
N LYS A 122 -6.65 -14.33 8.52
CA LYS A 122 -6.27 -15.29 9.60
C LYS A 122 -6.59 -16.74 9.24
N SER A 123 -7.38 -16.97 8.20
CA SER A 123 -7.72 -18.30 7.69
C SER A 123 -6.56 -18.98 6.93
N ILE A 124 -5.58 -18.22 6.46
CA ILE A 124 -4.37 -18.77 5.85
C ILE A 124 -3.36 -19.03 6.97
N GLU A 125 -3.09 -20.31 7.24
CA GLU A 125 -2.05 -20.69 8.18
C GLU A 125 -0.69 -20.16 7.73
N GLY A 126 0.10 -19.62 8.64
CA GLY A 126 1.43 -19.08 8.33
C GLY A 126 1.44 -17.67 7.72
N VAL A 127 0.29 -16.99 7.57
CA VAL A 127 0.20 -15.64 6.97
C VAL A 127 1.04 -14.56 7.67
N SER A 128 1.44 -14.82 8.91
CA SER A 128 2.25 -13.90 9.73
C SER A 128 3.72 -14.30 9.82
N LEU A 129 4.17 -15.29 9.04
CA LEU A 129 5.58 -15.70 9.02
C LEU A 129 6.47 -14.55 8.53
N PRO A 130 7.74 -14.49 8.97
CA PRO A 130 8.64 -13.35 8.71
C PRO A 130 9.00 -13.16 7.23
N HIS A 131 8.84 -14.18 6.39
CA HIS A 131 9.06 -14.14 4.95
C HIS A 131 7.79 -13.85 4.13
N VAL A 132 6.68 -13.45 4.81
CA VAL A 132 5.43 -13.05 4.16
C VAL A 132 5.31 -11.52 4.17
N PHE A 133 5.29 -10.94 2.98
CA PHE A 133 5.29 -9.50 2.75
C PHE A 133 3.95 -9.02 2.16
N THR A 134 3.71 -7.73 2.30
CA THR A 134 2.70 -6.99 1.54
C THR A 134 3.38 -5.76 0.96
N VAL A 135 2.82 -5.19 -0.11
CA VAL A 135 3.33 -3.96 -0.73
C VAL A 135 2.28 -2.87 -0.60
N ARG A 136 2.55 -1.88 0.27
CA ARG A 136 1.64 -0.77 0.53
C ARG A 136 2.32 0.60 0.49
N ASN A 137 3.56 0.68 0.95
CA ASN A 137 4.31 1.93 1.09
C ASN A 137 5.81 1.72 0.79
N VAL A 138 6.57 2.81 0.86
CA VAL A 138 8.02 2.79 0.57
C VAL A 138 8.79 1.87 1.52
N ASN A 139 8.40 1.80 2.79
CA ASN A 139 9.07 0.92 3.75
C ASN A 139 8.78 -0.56 3.49
N ASP A 140 7.57 -0.89 3.03
CA ASP A 140 7.21 -2.27 2.68
C ASP A 140 8.04 -2.76 1.49
N ILE A 141 8.12 -1.96 0.42
CA ILE A 141 8.89 -2.34 -0.75
C ILE A 141 10.39 -2.43 -0.46
N ALA A 142 10.93 -1.53 0.37
CA ALA A 142 12.32 -1.57 0.79
C ALA A 142 12.65 -2.83 1.60
N LYS A 143 11.76 -3.25 2.50
CA LYS A 143 11.91 -4.50 3.27
C LYS A 143 11.84 -5.73 2.37
N LEU A 144 10.89 -5.76 1.43
CA LEU A 144 10.78 -6.84 0.45
C LEU A 144 12.03 -6.90 -0.41
N ASP A 145 12.48 -5.79 -0.96
CA ASP A 145 13.68 -5.69 -1.77
C ASP A 145 14.93 -6.19 -1.03
N GLN A 146 15.14 -5.70 0.18
CA GLN A 146 16.25 -6.15 1.04
C GLN A 146 16.22 -7.67 1.27
N TYR A 147 15.04 -8.24 1.41
CA TYR A 147 14.88 -9.67 1.64
C TYR A 147 15.15 -10.48 0.36
N VAL A 148 14.50 -10.12 -0.75
CA VAL A 148 14.60 -10.88 -2.00
C VAL A 148 15.94 -10.69 -2.73
N SER A 149 16.70 -9.63 -2.41
CA SER A 149 18.05 -9.39 -2.99
C SER A 149 19.12 -10.34 -2.47
N ARG A 150 18.84 -11.14 -1.44
CA ARG A 150 19.78 -12.15 -0.95
C ARG A 150 19.93 -13.27 -1.97
N GLU A 151 21.14 -13.82 -2.12
CA GLU A 151 21.46 -14.87 -3.10
C GLU A 151 20.70 -16.17 -2.88
N GLU A 152 20.42 -16.50 -1.62
CA GLU A 152 19.69 -17.70 -1.25
C GLU A 152 18.19 -17.62 -1.57
N ILE A 153 17.62 -16.41 -1.71
CA ILE A 153 16.21 -16.22 -2.04
C ILE A 153 16.00 -16.29 -3.54
N ARG A 154 15.43 -17.38 -4.02
CA ARG A 154 15.23 -17.66 -5.45
C ARG A 154 13.78 -17.79 -5.85
N ASN A 155 12.97 -18.43 -5.01
CA ASN A 155 11.59 -18.76 -5.30
C ASN A 155 10.67 -17.80 -4.56
N VAL A 156 9.83 -17.07 -5.29
CA VAL A 156 8.86 -16.14 -4.69
C VAL A 156 7.46 -16.51 -5.14
N VAL A 157 6.57 -16.71 -4.18
CA VAL A 157 5.16 -16.94 -4.46
C VAL A 157 4.38 -15.64 -4.23
N VAL A 158 3.69 -15.17 -5.26
CA VAL A 158 2.75 -14.05 -5.17
C VAL A 158 1.34 -14.62 -5.01
N ILE A 159 0.66 -14.26 -3.94
CA ILE A 159 -0.71 -14.69 -3.66
C ILE A 159 -1.66 -13.55 -4.05
N GLY A 160 -2.49 -13.81 -5.08
CA GLY A 160 -3.40 -12.85 -5.69
C GLY A 160 -2.93 -12.38 -7.06
N GLY A 161 -3.75 -12.65 -8.08
CA GLY A 161 -3.50 -12.33 -9.50
C GLY A 161 -4.16 -11.02 -9.96
N GLY A 162 -4.35 -10.04 -9.06
CA GLY A 162 -4.81 -8.69 -9.39
C GLY A 162 -3.66 -7.78 -9.80
N PHE A 163 -3.95 -6.47 -10.03
CA PHE A 163 -2.97 -5.47 -10.50
C PHE A 163 -1.67 -5.48 -9.69
N ILE A 164 -1.74 -5.32 -8.37
CA ILE A 164 -0.56 -5.26 -7.50
C ILE A 164 0.26 -6.55 -7.59
N GLY A 165 -0.43 -7.71 -7.56
CA GLY A 165 0.23 -9.01 -7.59
C GLY A 165 0.98 -9.24 -8.91
N LEU A 166 0.37 -8.90 -10.04
CA LEU A 166 0.99 -9.07 -11.35
C LEU A 166 2.16 -8.11 -11.57
N GLU A 167 2.03 -6.84 -11.17
CA GLU A 167 3.15 -5.88 -11.22
C GLU A 167 4.33 -6.34 -10.34
N VAL A 168 4.06 -6.86 -9.15
CA VAL A 168 5.11 -7.43 -8.29
C VAL A 168 5.73 -8.67 -8.93
N ALA A 169 4.92 -9.58 -9.49
CA ALA A 169 5.41 -10.80 -10.15
C ALA A 169 6.31 -10.48 -11.36
N GLU A 170 5.90 -9.55 -12.22
CA GLU A 170 6.69 -9.07 -13.37
C GLU A 170 8.05 -8.52 -12.92
N ASN A 171 8.04 -7.64 -11.91
CA ASN A 171 9.27 -6.98 -11.45
C ASN A 171 10.21 -7.94 -10.71
N LEU A 172 9.68 -8.92 -9.96
CA LEU A 172 10.47 -10.00 -9.37
C LEU A 172 11.06 -10.91 -10.44
N LYS A 173 10.30 -11.21 -11.51
CA LYS A 173 10.79 -12.00 -12.64
C LYS A 173 11.92 -11.28 -13.36
N THR A 174 11.77 -9.99 -13.62
CA THR A 174 12.80 -9.11 -14.20
C THR A 174 14.04 -9.06 -13.30
N ALA A 175 13.89 -9.10 -11.99
CA ALA A 175 14.97 -9.20 -11.01
C ALA A 175 15.62 -10.60 -10.95
N GLY A 176 15.22 -11.54 -11.83
CA GLY A 176 15.85 -12.88 -11.97
C GLY A 176 15.31 -13.91 -10.97
N LYS A 177 14.17 -13.69 -10.34
CA LYS A 177 13.57 -14.66 -9.42
C LYS A 177 12.72 -15.71 -10.18
N HIS A 178 12.58 -16.88 -9.59
CA HIS A 178 11.55 -17.84 -9.97
C HIS A 178 10.24 -17.42 -9.30
N VAL A 179 9.23 -17.11 -10.10
CA VAL A 179 7.97 -16.56 -9.60
C VAL A 179 6.81 -17.49 -9.90
N ALA A 180 6.02 -17.78 -8.88
CA ALA A 180 4.71 -18.41 -9.00
C ALA A 180 3.62 -17.45 -8.54
N VAL A 181 2.48 -17.42 -9.25
CA VAL A 181 1.29 -16.66 -8.88
C VAL A 181 0.17 -17.64 -8.55
N ALA A 182 -0.38 -17.55 -7.33
CA ALA A 182 -1.52 -18.32 -6.88
C ALA A 182 -2.76 -17.41 -6.80
N GLU A 183 -3.82 -17.75 -7.55
CA GLU A 183 -5.09 -17.02 -7.61
C GLU A 183 -6.26 -17.96 -7.31
N ALA A 184 -7.12 -17.56 -6.37
CA ALA A 184 -8.28 -18.36 -5.97
C ALA A 184 -9.41 -18.35 -7.01
N ALA A 185 -9.52 -17.27 -7.78
CA ALA A 185 -10.48 -17.17 -8.87
C ALA A 185 -10.01 -17.96 -10.11
N ASP A 186 -10.93 -18.26 -11.01
CA ASP A 186 -10.67 -19.05 -12.22
C ASP A 186 -9.79 -18.33 -13.25
N GLN A 187 -9.50 -17.05 -13.03
CA GLN A 187 -8.61 -16.24 -13.86
C GLN A 187 -7.90 -15.18 -13.03
N ILE A 188 -6.75 -14.72 -13.52
CA ILE A 188 -6.14 -13.48 -13.05
C ILE A 188 -6.93 -12.26 -13.53
N MET A 189 -6.70 -11.09 -12.94
CA MET A 189 -7.33 -9.83 -13.35
C MET A 189 -8.85 -9.97 -13.48
N THR A 190 -9.51 -10.43 -12.45
CA THR A 190 -10.96 -10.68 -12.40
C THR A 190 -11.85 -9.53 -12.90
N PRO A 191 -11.44 -8.23 -12.90
CA PRO A 191 -12.21 -7.16 -13.54
C PRO A 191 -12.19 -7.19 -15.05
N PHE A 192 -11.34 -8.01 -15.69
CA PHE A 192 -11.24 -8.12 -17.15
C PHE A 192 -12.14 -9.24 -17.66
N ASP A 193 -12.60 -9.09 -18.90
CA ASP A 193 -13.29 -10.17 -19.61
C ASP A 193 -12.35 -11.38 -19.77
N TYR A 194 -12.91 -12.58 -19.78
CA TYR A 194 -12.14 -13.83 -19.76
C TYR A 194 -11.12 -13.92 -20.90
N ASP A 195 -11.50 -13.55 -22.11
CA ASP A 195 -10.63 -13.57 -23.29
C ASP A 195 -9.44 -12.60 -23.16
N MET A 196 -9.66 -11.45 -22.55
CA MET A 196 -8.60 -10.48 -22.25
C MET A 196 -7.64 -10.98 -21.17
N ALA A 197 -8.18 -11.61 -20.13
CA ALA A 197 -7.37 -12.21 -19.07
C ALA A 197 -6.48 -13.35 -19.61
N GLN A 198 -6.96 -14.12 -20.62
CA GLN A 198 -6.17 -15.19 -21.25
C GLN A 198 -4.94 -14.66 -21.98
N ILE A 199 -4.99 -13.46 -22.57
CA ILE A 199 -3.83 -12.81 -23.21
C ILE A 199 -2.74 -12.57 -22.15
N LEU A 200 -3.12 -12.04 -20.99
CA LEU A 200 -2.18 -11.80 -19.88
C LEU A 200 -1.64 -13.10 -19.29
N GLN A 201 -2.50 -14.12 -19.13
CA GLN A 201 -2.04 -15.43 -18.64
C GLN A 201 -1.03 -16.05 -19.60
N LYS A 202 -1.27 -15.94 -20.91
CA LYS A 202 -0.31 -16.40 -21.91
C LYS A 202 1.01 -15.67 -21.80
N GLU A 203 1.00 -14.34 -21.63
CA GLU A 203 2.23 -13.55 -21.47
C GLU A 203 3.03 -14.02 -20.26
N LEU A 204 2.36 -14.24 -19.11
CA LEU A 204 3.02 -14.74 -17.90
C LEU A 204 3.67 -16.11 -18.14
N TYR A 205 2.99 -17.02 -18.85
CA TYR A 205 3.56 -18.31 -19.24
C TYR A 205 4.79 -18.15 -20.14
N ASP A 206 4.70 -17.29 -21.14
CA ASP A 206 5.80 -17.05 -22.08
C ASP A 206 7.03 -16.46 -21.37
N GLN A 207 6.81 -15.67 -20.30
CA GLN A 207 7.87 -15.15 -19.43
C GLN A 207 8.34 -16.17 -18.36
N GLY A 208 7.76 -17.36 -18.32
CA GLY A 208 8.12 -18.43 -17.39
C GLY A 208 7.70 -18.14 -15.94
N VAL A 209 6.56 -17.47 -15.76
CA VAL A 209 5.88 -17.37 -14.47
C VAL A 209 4.96 -18.57 -14.32
N GLU A 210 5.06 -19.28 -13.19
CA GLU A 210 4.17 -20.37 -12.86
C GLU A 210 2.80 -19.84 -12.39
N LEU A 211 1.70 -20.29 -13.01
CA LEU A 211 0.34 -19.88 -12.62
C LEU A 211 -0.43 -21.03 -12.00
N ALA A 212 -1.09 -20.72 -10.89
CA ALA A 212 -2.09 -21.58 -10.25
C ALA A 212 -3.38 -20.76 -10.09
N VAL A 213 -4.32 -20.87 -11.03
CA VAL A 213 -5.65 -20.23 -10.98
C VAL A 213 -6.70 -21.23 -10.57
N GLY A 214 -7.81 -20.78 -9.99
CA GLY A 214 -8.87 -21.63 -9.47
C GLY A 214 -8.45 -22.41 -8.21
N ASP A 215 -7.35 -22.07 -7.58
CA ASP A 215 -6.78 -22.83 -6.46
C ASP A 215 -6.23 -21.91 -5.37
N GLY A 216 -7.07 -21.60 -4.40
CA GLY A 216 -6.73 -20.70 -3.30
C GLY A 216 -5.65 -21.27 -2.36
N VAL A 217 -4.96 -20.40 -1.67
CA VAL A 217 -3.93 -20.79 -0.69
C VAL A 217 -4.57 -21.24 0.61
N LYS A 218 -4.17 -22.40 1.08
CA LYS A 218 -4.55 -23.00 2.36
C LYS A 218 -3.58 -22.65 3.47
N ALA A 219 -2.28 -22.78 3.20
CA ALA A 219 -1.24 -22.58 4.21
C ALA A 219 0.08 -22.09 3.59
N ILE A 220 0.86 -21.37 4.37
CA ILE A 220 2.22 -20.96 4.08
C ILE A 220 3.12 -21.62 5.11
N ALA A 221 4.10 -22.40 4.66
CA ALA A 221 5.14 -23.00 5.49
C ALA A 221 6.47 -22.24 5.31
N GLY A 222 7.54 -22.73 5.94
CA GLY A 222 8.85 -22.08 5.87
C GLY A 222 9.48 -22.09 4.47
N ASP A 223 9.15 -23.11 3.66
CA ASP A 223 9.78 -23.39 2.36
C ASP A 223 8.77 -23.62 1.22
N LYS A 224 7.47 -23.53 1.50
CA LYS A 224 6.41 -23.78 0.52
C LYS A 224 5.09 -23.11 0.84
N VAL A 225 4.29 -22.86 -0.19
CA VAL A 225 2.88 -22.52 -0.12
C VAL A 225 2.06 -23.73 -0.51
N VAL A 226 1.08 -24.10 0.30
CA VAL A 226 0.16 -25.24 0.06
C VAL A 226 -1.17 -24.68 -0.42
N LEU A 227 -1.63 -25.13 -1.58
CA LEU A 227 -2.92 -24.77 -2.17
C LEU A 227 -4.05 -25.69 -1.66
N ASN A 228 -5.30 -25.32 -1.91
CA ASN A 228 -6.47 -26.10 -1.48
C ASN A 228 -6.53 -27.48 -2.15
N SER A 229 -6.03 -27.61 -3.37
CA SER A 229 -5.91 -28.91 -4.07
C SER A 229 -4.89 -29.87 -3.45
N GLY A 230 -4.02 -29.35 -2.57
CA GLY A 230 -2.85 -30.05 -2.05
C GLY A 230 -1.58 -29.85 -2.88
N ARG A 231 -1.63 -29.12 -4.00
CA ARG A 231 -0.42 -28.71 -4.75
C ARG A 231 0.46 -27.86 -3.86
N GLU A 232 1.76 -28.07 -3.95
CA GLU A 232 2.77 -27.32 -3.22
C GLU A 232 3.58 -26.45 -4.19
N LEU A 233 3.80 -25.19 -3.84
CA LEU A 233 4.64 -24.25 -4.56
C LEU A 233 5.85 -23.94 -3.67
N PRO A 234 7.09 -24.23 -4.09
CA PRO A 234 8.27 -23.89 -3.32
C PRO A 234 8.41 -22.38 -3.17
N CYS A 235 8.76 -21.92 -1.98
CA CYS A 235 8.97 -20.49 -1.74
C CYS A 235 10.04 -20.21 -0.70
N ASP A 236 10.83 -19.16 -0.97
CA ASP A 236 11.75 -18.54 -0.02
C ASP A 236 11.15 -17.23 0.51
N ALA A 237 10.23 -16.63 -0.27
CA ALA A 237 9.45 -15.46 0.12
C ALA A 237 8.03 -15.53 -0.45
N VAL A 238 7.10 -14.89 0.23
CA VAL A 238 5.71 -14.77 -0.18
C VAL A 238 5.29 -13.31 -0.21
N VAL A 239 4.63 -12.88 -1.29
CA VAL A 239 3.98 -11.55 -1.37
C VAL A 239 2.47 -11.73 -1.40
N LEU A 240 1.81 -11.18 -0.40
CA LEU A 240 0.35 -11.25 -0.26
C LEU A 240 -0.31 -10.03 -0.91
N SER A 241 -1.06 -10.24 -1.99
CA SER A 241 -1.69 -9.22 -2.85
C SER A 241 -3.16 -9.51 -3.13
N ILE A 242 -3.89 -10.01 -2.12
CA ILE A 242 -5.29 -10.46 -2.23
C ILE A 242 -6.33 -9.37 -2.02
N GLY A 243 -5.92 -8.10 -2.13
CA GLY A 243 -6.78 -6.94 -1.99
C GLY A 243 -6.46 -6.10 -0.76
N VAL A 244 -7.22 -5.02 -0.64
CA VAL A 244 -7.09 -4.01 0.41
C VAL A 244 -8.45 -3.71 1.05
N LEU A 245 -8.43 -3.26 2.29
CA LEU A 245 -9.62 -2.72 2.97
C LEU A 245 -9.44 -1.22 3.19
N PRO A 246 -10.48 -0.40 2.95
CA PRO A 246 -10.45 1.03 3.27
C PRO A 246 -10.19 1.26 4.76
N GLU A 247 -9.37 2.26 5.07
CA GLU A 247 -9.12 2.69 6.45
C GLU A 247 -10.28 3.56 6.94
N THR A 248 -11.33 2.93 7.44
CA THR A 248 -12.55 3.61 7.90
C THR A 248 -12.61 3.80 9.41
N GLY A 249 -11.61 3.32 10.15
CA GLY A 249 -11.61 3.31 11.61
C GLY A 249 -11.84 4.68 12.23
N LEU A 250 -11.08 5.67 11.76
CA LEU A 250 -11.17 7.05 12.24
C LEU A 250 -12.55 7.69 11.95
N ALA A 251 -13.07 7.50 10.74
CA ALA A 251 -14.39 8.01 10.34
C ALA A 251 -15.53 7.37 11.16
N ARG A 252 -15.43 6.05 11.38
CA ARG A 252 -16.40 5.32 12.22
C ARG A 252 -16.40 5.79 13.66
N GLN A 253 -15.22 5.98 14.28
CA GLN A 253 -15.09 6.50 15.64
C GLN A 253 -15.66 7.91 15.77
N ALA A 254 -15.50 8.73 14.74
CA ALA A 254 -16.05 10.09 14.68
C ALA A 254 -17.57 10.14 14.40
N GLY A 255 -18.24 9.00 14.25
CA GLY A 255 -19.66 8.92 13.94
C GLY A 255 -20.05 9.46 12.57
N LEU A 256 -19.14 9.33 11.59
CA LEU A 256 -19.45 9.65 10.19
C LEU A 256 -20.21 8.50 9.54
N GLU A 257 -21.11 8.84 8.63
CA GLU A 257 -21.78 7.87 7.76
C GLU A 257 -20.76 7.24 6.81
N LEU A 258 -20.80 5.92 6.72
CA LEU A 258 -19.90 5.14 5.85
C LEU A 258 -20.72 4.54 4.71
N GLY A 259 -20.10 4.46 3.53
CA GLY A 259 -20.68 3.70 2.42
C GLY A 259 -20.67 2.20 2.70
N GLU A 260 -21.34 1.44 1.81
CA GLU A 260 -21.43 -0.02 1.92
C GLU A 260 -20.12 -0.72 1.50
N THR A 261 -19.22 -0.01 0.78
CA THR A 261 -17.95 -0.54 0.25
C THR A 261 -16.82 0.43 0.53
#